data_076dc07ed3f392c3efb6ed154a3bda18
#
_entry.id   076dc07ed3f392c3efb6ed154a3bda18
#
_cell.length_a   1.000
_cell.length_b   1.000
_cell.length_c   1.000
_cell.angle_alpha   90.00
_cell.angle_beta   90.00
_cell.angle_gamma   90.00
#
_symmetry.space_group_name_H-M   'P 1'
#
loop_
_entity.id
_entity.type
_entity.pdbx_description
1 polymer ?
#
loop_
_entity_poly.entity_id
_entity_poly.type
_entity_poly.pdbx_seq_one_letter_code
_entity_poly.pdbx_strand_id
1 'polypeptide(L)'
;MKQPKNVDIPSERTVYRVMEEIGISHHPRRKPNGITKADREARKSEDLLKRDFHAEEPLTKCVTDMTEIKGCDGKLYVSAIFDCFDSSVIGLAMDTNMKASLCKETLENAAKAYPSIRGVIIHSDRGSQYTSQLYREAIQKYGIQQSMNSAGGRCHDNARCESMWARMKTELLYDRYDTEKMTTDELKTIIWRYFTSYWNIRRICSTNRGLPPMIKRQQYYASLKEAA
;
A
#
# COMPACT_ATOMS: atom_id res chain seq x y z
N MET A 1 -18.12 32.48 21.29
CA MET A 1 -17.88 32.05 19.90
C MET A 1 -19.24 31.90 19.21
N LYS A 2 -19.50 32.65 18.15
CA LYS A 2 -20.76 32.53 17.37
C LYS A 2 -20.70 31.24 16.54
N GLN A 3 -21.73 30.37 16.68
CA GLN A 3 -21.89 29.21 15.81
C GLN A 3 -21.95 29.66 14.35
N PRO A 4 -21.30 28.93 13.40
CA PRO A 4 -21.40 29.26 11.99
C PRO A 4 -22.88 29.11 11.55
N LYS A 5 -23.37 30.08 10.79
CA LYS A 5 -24.70 30.08 10.17
C LYS A 5 -24.84 28.79 9.36
N ASN A 6 -26.05 28.21 9.36
CA ASN A 6 -26.48 27.10 8.49
C ASN A 6 -25.91 27.30 7.09
N VAL A 7 -24.91 26.51 6.75
CA VAL A 7 -24.45 26.40 5.36
C VAL A 7 -25.39 25.41 4.70
N ASP A 8 -26.13 25.83 3.71
CA ASP A 8 -26.98 24.96 2.89
C ASP A 8 -26.04 23.96 2.19
N ILE A 9 -26.05 22.71 2.65
CA ILE A 9 -25.24 21.65 2.05
C ILE A 9 -25.95 21.23 0.76
N PRO A 10 -25.33 21.42 -0.43
CA PRO A 10 -25.94 21.04 -1.69
C PRO A 10 -26.11 19.51 -1.76
N SER A 11 -27.09 19.05 -2.56
CA SER A 11 -27.29 17.63 -2.80
C SER A 11 -26.05 17.01 -3.48
N GLU A 12 -25.81 15.71 -3.26
CA GLU A 12 -24.72 15.00 -3.95
C GLU A 12 -24.74 15.19 -5.46
N ARG A 13 -25.92 15.17 -6.06
CA ARG A 13 -26.11 15.41 -7.50
C ARG A 13 -25.61 16.80 -7.92
N THR A 14 -25.85 17.82 -7.10
CA THR A 14 -25.36 19.17 -7.34
C THR A 14 -23.84 19.23 -7.23
N VAL A 15 -23.28 18.57 -6.24
CA VAL A 15 -21.80 18.48 -6.04
C VAL A 15 -21.15 17.81 -7.26
N TYR A 16 -21.66 16.65 -7.70
CA TYR A 16 -21.11 15.97 -8.88
C TYR A 16 -21.21 16.82 -10.16
N ARG A 17 -22.32 17.52 -10.36
CA ARG A 17 -22.47 18.42 -11.51
C ARG A 17 -21.41 19.53 -11.50
N VAL A 18 -21.21 20.17 -10.34
CA VAL A 18 -20.19 21.23 -10.22
C VAL A 18 -18.79 20.67 -10.42
N MET A 19 -18.49 19.49 -9.88
CA MET A 19 -17.21 18.82 -10.10
C MET A 19 -16.95 18.53 -11.59
N GLU A 20 -17.98 18.16 -12.32
CA GLU A 20 -17.92 17.90 -13.75
C GLU A 20 -17.69 19.22 -14.54
N GLU A 21 -18.42 20.29 -14.19
CA GLU A 21 -18.29 21.62 -14.80
C GLU A 21 -16.87 22.23 -14.63
N ILE A 22 -16.23 21.99 -13.46
CA ILE A 22 -14.86 22.49 -13.18
C ILE A 22 -13.76 21.47 -13.49
N GLY A 23 -14.11 20.33 -14.13
CA GLY A 23 -13.14 19.35 -14.62
C GLY A 23 -12.45 18.50 -13.52
N ILE A 24 -13.01 18.41 -12.32
CA ILE A 24 -12.48 17.60 -11.21
C ILE A 24 -13.32 16.36 -10.93
N SER A 25 -14.23 15.98 -11.82
CA SER A 25 -15.02 14.77 -11.69
C SER A 25 -14.13 13.53 -11.80
N HIS A 26 -14.31 12.58 -10.87
CA HIS A 26 -13.59 11.31 -10.85
C HIS A 26 -14.44 10.22 -11.52
N HIS A 27 -13.97 9.72 -12.65
CA HIS A 27 -14.57 8.56 -13.29
C HIS A 27 -13.83 7.28 -12.86
N PRO A 28 -14.48 6.35 -12.12
CA PRO A 28 -13.82 5.11 -11.70
C PRO A 28 -13.41 4.30 -12.94
N ARG A 29 -12.11 4.04 -13.07
CA ARG A 29 -11.57 3.18 -14.13
C ARG A 29 -11.88 1.72 -13.83
N ARG A 30 -12.03 0.89 -14.88
CA ARG A 30 -12.20 -0.56 -14.71
C ARG A 30 -11.03 -1.13 -13.93
N LYS A 31 -11.33 -1.97 -12.92
CA LYS A 31 -10.30 -2.69 -12.18
C LYS A 31 -9.48 -3.56 -13.14
N PRO A 32 -8.15 -3.43 -13.15
CA PRO A 32 -7.31 -4.36 -13.91
C PRO A 32 -7.43 -5.77 -13.32
N ASN A 33 -7.25 -6.79 -14.16
CA ASN A 33 -7.14 -8.16 -13.70
C ASN A 33 -5.90 -8.31 -12.81
N GLY A 34 -5.97 -9.19 -11.81
CA GLY A 34 -4.82 -9.48 -10.94
C GLY A 34 -3.61 -9.93 -11.77
N ILE A 35 -2.43 -9.38 -11.45
CA ILE A 35 -1.17 -9.65 -12.17
C ILE A 35 -0.45 -10.90 -11.66
N THR A 36 -0.79 -11.35 -10.45
CA THR A 36 -0.18 -12.53 -9.81
C THR A 36 -0.93 -13.81 -10.15
N LYS A 37 -0.18 -14.90 -10.33
CA LYS A 37 -0.73 -16.25 -10.51
C LYS A 37 -0.44 -17.09 -9.28
N ALA A 38 -1.47 -17.73 -8.72
CA ALA A 38 -1.31 -18.62 -7.59
C ALA A 38 -0.70 -19.97 -8.05
N ASP A 39 0.34 -20.41 -7.35
CA ASP A 39 0.83 -21.77 -7.45
C ASP A 39 -0.04 -22.67 -6.56
N ARG A 40 -0.69 -23.67 -7.18
CA ARG A 40 -1.62 -24.58 -6.48
C ARG A 40 -0.92 -25.57 -5.56
N GLU A 41 0.29 -25.97 -5.88
CA GLU A 41 1.07 -26.99 -5.16
C GLU A 41 1.97 -26.39 -4.08
N ALA A 42 2.28 -25.10 -4.14
CA ALA A 42 3.13 -24.44 -3.16
C ALA A 42 2.52 -24.46 -1.75
N ARG A 43 3.38 -24.67 -0.75
CA ARG A 43 3.01 -24.53 0.68
C ARG A 43 2.51 -23.10 0.93
N LYS A 44 1.33 -22.97 1.52
CA LYS A 44 0.67 -21.71 1.83
C LYS A 44 0.60 -21.53 3.34
N SER A 45 0.78 -20.29 3.77
CA SER A 45 0.58 -19.89 5.16
C SER A 45 -0.91 -19.69 5.44
N GLU A 46 -1.28 -19.77 6.72
CA GLU A 46 -2.65 -19.50 7.18
C GLU A 46 -3.01 -18.03 7.08
N ASP A 47 -4.30 -17.73 7.02
CA ASP A 47 -4.81 -16.36 7.13
C ASP A 47 -4.88 -15.97 8.62
N LEU A 48 -3.83 -15.27 9.07
CA LEU A 48 -3.75 -14.77 10.44
C LEU A 48 -4.53 -13.47 10.65
N LEU A 49 -4.79 -12.71 9.59
CA LEU A 49 -5.50 -11.43 9.71
C LEU A 49 -7.01 -11.61 9.73
N LYS A 50 -7.57 -12.59 9.01
CA LYS A 50 -9.01 -12.85 8.91
C LYS A 50 -9.81 -11.58 8.58
N ARG A 51 -9.25 -10.75 7.69
CA ARG A 51 -9.76 -9.42 7.28
C ARG A 51 -9.73 -8.34 8.38
N ASP A 52 -9.16 -8.61 9.55
CA ASP A 52 -8.91 -7.59 10.55
C ASP A 52 -7.59 -6.87 10.26
N PHE A 53 -7.69 -5.79 9.49
CA PHE A 53 -6.57 -4.90 9.16
C PHE A 53 -6.40 -3.78 10.19
N HIS A 54 -7.04 -3.87 11.35
CA HIS A 54 -6.83 -2.91 12.42
C HIS A 54 -5.56 -3.27 13.20
N ALA A 55 -4.74 -2.27 13.50
CA ALA A 55 -3.58 -2.38 14.37
C ALA A 55 -3.57 -1.21 15.35
N GLU A 56 -3.34 -1.49 16.63
CA GLU A 56 -3.27 -0.48 17.67
C GLU A 56 -1.85 0.10 17.81
N GLU A 57 -0.86 -0.64 17.32
CA GLU A 57 0.55 -0.31 17.41
C GLU A 57 1.24 -0.43 16.04
N PRO A 58 2.27 0.39 15.79
CA PRO A 58 3.12 0.23 14.61
C PRO A 58 3.82 -1.13 14.58
N LEU A 59 4.03 -1.66 13.38
CA LEU A 59 4.80 -2.89 13.15
C LEU A 59 4.22 -4.13 13.87
N THR A 60 2.90 -4.23 13.98
CA THR A 60 2.22 -5.44 14.44
C THR A 60 1.61 -6.21 13.28
N LYS A 61 0.88 -5.53 12.41
CA LYS A 61 0.25 -6.08 11.21
C LYS A 61 0.60 -5.23 10.01
N CYS A 62 1.08 -5.87 8.95
CA CYS A 62 1.38 -5.22 7.67
C CYS A 62 0.73 -5.99 6.53
N VAL A 63 0.49 -5.31 5.43
CA VAL A 63 0.03 -5.91 4.17
C VAL A 63 1.05 -5.64 3.08
N THR A 64 1.23 -6.58 2.16
CA THR A 64 2.13 -6.45 1.03
C THR A 64 1.47 -6.87 -0.25
N ASP A 65 1.82 -6.19 -1.32
CA ASP A 65 1.31 -6.48 -2.66
C ASP A 65 2.22 -5.86 -3.72
N MET A 66 1.98 -6.25 -4.98
CA MET A 66 2.65 -5.68 -6.14
C MET A 66 1.65 -5.06 -7.10
N THR A 67 2.08 -4.00 -7.78
CA THR A 67 1.33 -3.44 -8.90
C THR A 67 2.22 -3.27 -10.12
N GLU A 68 1.60 -3.27 -11.30
CA GLU A 68 2.25 -3.06 -12.59
C GLU A 68 1.90 -1.67 -13.13
N ILE A 69 2.88 -1.01 -13.73
CA ILE A 69 2.74 0.24 -14.46
C ILE A 69 3.45 0.09 -15.80
N LYS A 70 2.78 0.46 -16.89
CA LYS A 70 3.35 0.42 -18.24
C LYS A 70 4.09 1.72 -18.52
N GLY A 71 5.34 1.61 -18.90
CA GLY A 71 6.17 2.70 -19.44
C GLY A 71 6.41 2.53 -20.95
N CYS A 72 7.13 3.46 -21.57
CA CYS A 72 7.46 3.43 -23.00
C CYS A 72 8.50 2.35 -23.34
N ASP A 73 9.38 2.02 -22.38
CA ASP A 73 10.47 1.05 -22.51
C ASP A 73 10.16 -0.31 -21.86
N GLY A 74 8.94 -0.49 -21.34
CA GLY A 74 8.52 -1.75 -20.76
C GLY A 74 7.57 -1.61 -19.58
N LYS A 75 7.57 -2.63 -18.72
CA LYS A 75 6.73 -2.68 -17.53
C LYS A 75 7.58 -2.45 -16.29
N LEU A 76 7.07 -1.63 -15.40
CA LEU A 76 7.60 -1.45 -14.05
C LEU A 76 6.70 -2.18 -13.05
N TYR A 77 7.29 -3.03 -12.22
CA TYR A 77 6.63 -3.68 -11.09
C TYR A 77 7.05 -2.96 -9.81
N VAL A 78 6.08 -2.57 -9.02
CA VAL A 78 6.27 -1.89 -7.75
C VAL A 78 5.76 -2.79 -6.65
N SER A 79 6.61 -3.15 -5.70
CA SER A 79 6.27 -3.94 -4.52
C SER A 79 6.42 -3.07 -3.28
N ALA A 80 5.43 -3.10 -2.40
CA ALA A 80 5.46 -2.34 -1.15
C ALA A 80 4.90 -3.13 0.03
N ILE A 81 5.36 -2.76 1.23
CA ILE A 81 4.79 -3.20 2.51
C ILE A 81 4.20 -1.98 3.20
N PHE A 82 2.92 -2.09 3.54
CA PHE A 82 2.15 -1.05 4.22
C PHE A 82 1.85 -1.47 5.66
N ASP A 83 2.11 -0.60 6.61
CA ASP A 83 1.74 -0.83 8.00
C ASP A 83 0.23 -0.59 8.20
N CYS A 84 -0.43 -1.51 8.87
CA CYS A 84 -1.86 -1.42 9.14
C CYS A 84 -2.20 -0.35 10.19
N PHE A 85 -1.28 0.02 11.05
CA PHE A 85 -1.49 1.04 12.08
C PHE A 85 -1.73 2.44 11.50
N ASP A 86 -0.84 2.89 10.61
CA ASP A 86 -0.84 4.27 10.12
C ASP A 86 -0.88 4.39 8.60
N SER A 87 -0.88 3.27 7.87
CA SER A 87 -0.80 3.19 6.41
C SER A 87 0.53 3.69 5.83
N SER A 88 1.59 3.78 6.63
CA SER A 88 2.91 4.11 6.09
C SER A 88 3.46 3.01 5.20
N VAL A 89 4.23 3.39 4.20
CA VAL A 89 5.06 2.48 3.42
C VAL A 89 6.35 2.27 4.20
N ILE A 90 6.54 1.05 4.69
CA ILE A 90 7.72 0.65 5.47
C ILE A 90 8.77 -0.08 4.63
N GLY A 91 8.39 -0.64 3.50
CA GLY A 91 9.27 -1.26 2.51
C GLY A 91 8.79 -0.97 1.11
N LEU A 92 9.72 -0.68 0.21
CA LEU A 92 9.46 -0.37 -1.19
C LEU A 92 10.61 -0.89 -2.05
N ALA A 93 10.29 -1.59 -3.14
CA ALA A 93 11.24 -1.95 -4.20
C ALA A 93 10.55 -1.91 -5.56
N MET A 94 11.33 -1.73 -6.62
CA MET A 94 10.82 -1.59 -7.99
C MET A 94 11.77 -2.26 -8.98
N ASP A 95 11.22 -3.09 -9.87
CA ASP A 95 11.99 -3.80 -10.89
C ASP A 95 11.19 -3.87 -12.21
N THR A 96 11.86 -4.13 -13.31
CA THR A 96 11.26 -4.46 -14.61
C THR A 96 10.81 -5.91 -14.69
N ASN A 97 11.12 -6.74 -13.70
CA ASN A 97 10.75 -8.15 -13.62
C ASN A 97 9.90 -8.46 -12.39
N MET A 98 8.79 -9.15 -12.59
CA MET A 98 7.88 -9.62 -11.53
C MET A 98 8.39 -10.94 -10.93
N LYS A 99 9.55 -10.93 -10.27
CA LYS A 99 10.15 -12.12 -9.64
C LYS A 99 10.01 -12.09 -8.12
N ALA A 100 10.19 -13.25 -7.49
CA ALA A 100 10.22 -13.36 -6.03
C ALA A 100 11.36 -12.52 -5.38
N SER A 101 12.44 -12.25 -6.13
CA SER A 101 13.50 -11.34 -5.70
C SER A 101 13.01 -9.94 -5.39
N LEU A 102 12.03 -9.42 -6.13
CA LEU A 102 11.45 -8.10 -5.87
C LEU A 102 10.73 -8.06 -4.51
N CYS A 103 9.94 -9.09 -4.18
CA CYS A 103 9.26 -9.18 -2.88
C CYS A 103 10.28 -9.34 -1.74
N LYS A 104 11.33 -10.14 -1.96
CA LYS A 104 12.43 -10.29 -1.00
C LYS A 104 13.13 -8.95 -0.76
N GLU A 105 13.48 -8.22 -1.80
CA GLU A 105 14.14 -6.90 -1.69
C GLU A 105 13.25 -5.90 -0.94
N THR A 106 11.94 -5.90 -1.21
CA THR A 106 10.98 -5.08 -0.48
C THR A 106 11.02 -5.38 1.02
N LEU A 107 11.07 -6.66 1.38
CA LEU A 107 11.17 -7.12 2.76
C LEU A 107 12.52 -6.74 3.40
N GLU A 108 13.61 -6.89 2.68
CA GLU A 108 14.95 -6.51 3.14
C GLU A 108 15.05 -5.00 3.38
N ASN A 109 14.47 -4.19 2.50
CA ASN A 109 14.40 -2.73 2.68
C ASN A 109 13.58 -2.35 3.91
N ALA A 110 12.45 -3.03 4.16
CA ALA A 110 11.66 -2.84 5.37
C ALA A 110 12.46 -3.22 6.63
N ALA A 111 13.11 -4.39 6.63
CA ALA A 111 13.90 -4.86 7.77
C ALA A 111 15.13 -3.97 8.06
N LYS A 112 15.73 -3.40 7.03
CA LYS A 112 16.84 -2.44 7.17
C LYS A 112 16.37 -1.12 7.79
N ALA A 113 15.20 -0.62 7.37
CA ALA A 113 14.63 0.63 7.88
C ALA A 113 14.03 0.46 9.29
N TYR A 114 13.53 -0.72 9.60
CA TYR A 114 12.86 -1.05 10.87
C TYR A 114 13.44 -2.33 11.47
N PRO A 115 14.56 -2.27 12.20
CA PRO A 115 15.17 -3.46 12.81
C PRO A 115 14.25 -4.20 13.80
N SER A 116 13.24 -3.52 14.34
CA SER A 116 12.20 -4.08 15.23
C SER A 116 11.10 -4.87 14.49
N ILE A 117 11.27 -5.18 13.21
CA ILE A 117 10.27 -5.90 12.38
C ILE A 117 10.03 -7.36 12.81
N ARG A 118 10.84 -7.89 13.72
CA ARG A 118 10.68 -9.25 14.24
C ARG A 118 9.32 -9.43 14.92
N GLY A 119 8.61 -10.53 14.58
CA GLY A 119 7.29 -10.84 15.12
C GLY A 119 6.12 -10.19 14.37
N VAL A 120 6.38 -9.24 13.47
CA VAL A 120 5.36 -8.59 12.64
C VAL A 120 4.65 -9.63 11.77
N ILE A 121 3.32 -9.53 11.67
CA ILE A 121 2.54 -10.29 10.69
C ILE A 121 2.56 -9.53 9.36
N ILE A 122 3.07 -10.17 8.30
CA ILE A 122 2.97 -9.63 6.94
C ILE A 122 2.02 -10.50 6.13
N HIS A 123 0.93 -9.89 5.67
CA HIS A 123 -0.13 -10.54 4.90
C HIS A 123 0.00 -10.22 3.41
N SER A 124 -0.12 -11.25 2.58
CA SER A 124 -0.06 -11.16 1.11
C SER A 124 -1.17 -11.98 0.46
N ASP A 125 -1.31 -11.81 -0.84
CA ASP A 125 -2.02 -12.79 -1.66
C ASP A 125 -1.24 -14.14 -1.73
N ARG A 126 -1.77 -15.11 -2.50
CA ARG A 126 -1.16 -16.41 -2.75
C ARG A 126 -0.34 -16.47 -4.03
N GLY A 127 0.18 -15.33 -4.48
CA GLY A 127 1.03 -15.26 -5.66
C GLY A 127 2.30 -16.10 -5.51
N SER A 128 2.79 -16.62 -6.64
CA SER A 128 3.99 -17.48 -6.67
C SER A 128 5.22 -16.78 -6.08
N GLN A 129 5.28 -15.47 -6.11
CA GLN A 129 6.35 -14.66 -5.53
C GLN A 129 6.41 -14.83 -4.00
N TYR A 130 5.25 -14.77 -3.33
CA TYR A 130 5.12 -14.87 -1.86
C TYR A 130 5.16 -16.32 -1.37
N THR A 131 4.82 -17.31 -2.22
CA THR A 131 4.94 -18.73 -1.88
C THR A 131 6.32 -19.31 -2.21
N SER A 132 7.20 -18.55 -2.86
CA SER A 132 8.55 -18.98 -3.23
C SER A 132 9.43 -19.31 -2.00
N GLN A 133 10.37 -20.23 -2.19
CA GLN A 133 11.35 -20.55 -1.17
C GLN A 133 12.18 -19.32 -0.79
N LEU A 134 12.61 -18.52 -1.79
CA LEU A 134 13.40 -17.31 -1.60
C LEU A 134 12.72 -16.30 -0.65
N TYR A 135 11.42 -16.10 -0.80
CA TYR A 135 10.67 -15.18 0.07
C TYR A 135 10.48 -15.77 1.48
N ARG A 136 10.18 -17.07 1.59
CA ARG A 136 10.04 -17.76 2.88
C ARG A 136 11.32 -17.73 3.70
N GLU A 137 12.47 -17.93 3.07
CA GLU A 137 13.78 -17.83 3.73
C GLU A 137 14.02 -16.41 4.28
N ALA A 138 13.63 -15.37 3.52
CA ALA A 138 13.72 -14.00 4.00
C ALA A 138 12.76 -13.73 5.18
N ILE A 139 11.51 -14.20 5.12
CA ILE A 139 10.54 -14.14 6.22
C ILE A 139 11.13 -14.79 7.49
N GLN A 140 11.71 -15.97 7.35
CA GLN A 140 12.35 -16.69 8.45
C GLN A 140 13.56 -15.96 9.03
N LYS A 141 14.43 -15.46 8.15
CA LYS A 141 15.65 -14.70 8.52
C LYS A 141 15.32 -13.51 9.42
N TYR A 142 14.25 -12.78 9.12
CA TYR A 142 13.84 -11.60 9.90
C TYR A 142 12.86 -11.92 11.03
N GLY A 143 12.49 -13.19 11.22
CA GLY A 143 11.57 -13.63 12.28
C GLY A 143 10.16 -13.07 12.13
N ILE A 144 9.69 -12.93 10.90
CA ILE A 144 8.38 -12.38 10.53
C ILE A 144 7.37 -13.53 10.47
N GLN A 145 6.11 -13.23 10.77
CA GLN A 145 5.00 -14.17 10.62
C GLN A 145 4.32 -13.95 9.26
N GLN A 146 4.44 -14.94 8.40
CA GLN A 146 3.78 -14.88 7.10
C GLN A 146 2.30 -15.22 7.22
N SER A 147 1.44 -14.37 6.69
CA SER A 147 0.00 -14.58 6.54
C SER A 147 -0.39 -14.49 5.07
N MET A 148 -1.35 -15.29 4.64
CA MET A 148 -1.85 -15.31 3.26
C MET A 148 -3.37 -15.38 3.22
N ASN A 149 -3.95 -14.85 2.16
CA ASN A 149 -5.39 -14.96 1.87
C ASN A 149 -5.89 -16.40 2.09
N SER A 150 -7.12 -16.56 2.54
CA SER A 150 -7.75 -17.88 2.71
C SER A 150 -7.87 -18.66 1.39
N ALA A 151 -8.06 -19.98 1.46
CA ALA A 151 -8.27 -20.82 0.27
C ALA A 151 -9.57 -20.43 -0.43
N GLY A 152 -9.50 -20.12 -1.73
CA GLY A 152 -10.64 -19.58 -2.47
C GLY A 152 -10.93 -18.12 -2.12
N GLY A 153 -9.97 -17.43 -1.47
CA GLY A 153 -10.08 -16.06 -1.00
C GLY A 153 -10.57 -15.12 -2.09
N ARG A 154 -11.56 -14.31 -1.72
CA ARG A 154 -12.11 -13.28 -2.59
C ARG A 154 -11.14 -12.10 -2.62
N CYS A 155 -11.23 -11.26 -3.63
CA CYS A 155 -10.42 -10.02 -3.75
C CYS A 155 -10.45 -9.13 -2.49
N HIS A 156 -11.43 -9.29 -1.63
CA HIS A 156 -11.56 -8.56 -0.37
C HIS A 156 -10.47 -8.89 0.68
N ASP A 157 -9.77 -10.01 0.54
CA ASP A 157 -8.75 -10.41 1.53
C ASP A 157 -7.48 -9.55 1.39
N ASN A 158 -7.27 -8.86 0.25
CA ASN A 158 -6.20 -7.88 0.03
C ASN A 158 -6.72 -6.47 -0.31
N ALA A 159 -7.97 -6.18 0.02
CA ALA A 159 -8.65 -4.93 -0.33
C ALA A 159 -7.89 -3.67 0.15
N ARG A 160 -7.13 -3.79 1.23
CA ARG A 160 -6.32 -2.68 1.75
C ARG A 160 -5.21 -2.29 0.78
N CYS A 161 -4.43 -3.24 0.29
CA CYS A 161 -3.40 -2.97 -0.73
C CYS A 161 -4.00 -2.46 -2.04
N GLU A 162 -5.09 -3.09 -2.51
CA GLU A 162 -5.80 -2.62 -3.71
C GLU A 162 -6.21 -1.15 -3.60
N SER A 163 -6.75 -0.75 -2.44
CA SER A 163 -7.12 0.64 -2.16
C SER A 163 -5.91 1.58 -2.19
N MET A 164 -4.77 1.14 -1.64
CA MET A 164 -3.53 1.94 -1.63
C MET A 164 -2.96 2.13 -3.03
N TRP A 165 -2.93 1.07 -3.84
CA TRP A 165 -2.50 1.16 -5.24
C TRP A 165 -3.43 2.02 -6.08
N ALA A 166 -4.75 1.90 -5.89
CA ALA A 166 -5.72 2.73 -6.58
C ALA A 166 -5.50 4.22 -6.26
N ARG A 167 -5.26 4.55 -4.99
CA ARG A 167 -4.95 5.93 -4.56
C ARG A 167 -3.65 6.44 -5.15
N MET A 168 -2.57 5.65 -5.10
CA MET A 168 -1.30 6.03 -5.71
C MET A 168 -1.47 6.31 -7.21
N LYS A 169 -2.14 5.42 -7.93
CA LYS A 169 -2.38 5.60 -9.37
C LYS A 169 -3.22 6.84 -9.65
N THR A 170 -4.26 7.10 -8.86
CA THR A 170 -5.13 8.27 -9.02
C THR A 170 -4.41 9.56 -8.64
N GLU A 171 -3.70 9.58 -7.52
CA GLU A 171 -3.08 10.81 -7.00
C GLU A 171 -1.79 11.17 -7.74
N LEU A 172 -1.04 10.18 -8.22
CA LEU A 172 0.27 10.40 -8.84
C LEU A 172 0.22 10.30 -10.36
N LEU A 173 -0.43 9.28 -10.93
CA LEU A 173 -0.25 8.93 -12.34
C LEU A 173 -1.41 9.41 -13.21
N TYR A 174 -2.64 9.07 -12.85
CA TYR A 174 -3.79 9.35 -13.70
C TYR A 174 -4.02 10.87 -13.87
N ASP A 175 -4.22 11.30 -15.11
CA ASP A 175 -4.47 12.68 -15.50
C ASP A 175 -3.31 13.68 -15.22
N ARG A 176 -2.15 13.15 -14.75
CA ARG A 176 -0.94 13.94 -14.49
C ARG A 176 0.22 13.57 -15.41
N TYR A 177 0.36 12.27 -15.70
CA TYR A 177 1.44 11.74 -16.51
C TYR A 177 0.89 10.78 -17.56
N ASP A 178 1.35 10.92 -18.80
CA ASP A 178 1.21 9.91 -19.83
C ASP A 178 2.32 8.87 -19.62
N THR A 179 2.03 7.85 -18.82
CA THR A 179 3.04 6.85 -18.43
C THR A 179 3.58 6.09 -19.64
N GLU A 180 2.82 5.99 -20.73
CA GLU A 180 3.28 5.33 -21.96
C GLU A 180 4.35 6.14 -22.71
N LYS A 181 4.61 7.39 -22.32
CA LYS A 181 5.71 8.23 -22.82
C LYS A 181 6.88 8.32 -21.83
N MET A 182 6.76 7.74 -20.64
CA MET A 182 7.79 7.77 -19.62
C MET A 182 8.58 6.47 -19.61
N THR A 183 9.87 6.57 -19.37
CA THR A 183 10.73 5.41 -19.11
C THR A 183 10.47 4.80 -17.75
N THR A 184 10.81 3.52 -17.57
CA THR A 184 10.69 2.84 -16.28
C THR A 184 11.52 3.53 -15.19
N ASP A 185 12.64 4.16 -15.51
CA ASP A 185 13.47 4.88 -14.54
C ASP A 185 12.88 6.24 -14.10
N GLU A 186 12.23 6.94 -15.01
CA GLU A 186 11.44 8.12 -14.66
C GLU A 186 10.27 7.75 -13.76
N LEU A 187 9.56 6.66 -14.09
CA LEU A 187 8.48 6.13 -13.26
C LEU A 187 8.97 5.73 -11.86
N LYS A 188 10.11 5.03 -11.74
CA LYS A 188 10.74 4.71 -10.45
C LYS A 188 10.98 5.97 -9.62
N THR A 189 11.52 7.01 -10.24
CA THR A 189 11.86 8.27 -9.57
C THR A 189 10.63 8.94 -8.97
N ILE A 190 9.56 9.11 -9.76
CA ILE A 190 8.34 9.79 -9.28
C ILE A 190 7.59 8.96 -8.23
N ILE A 191 7.55 7.63 -8.39
CA ILE A 191 6.89 6.72 -7.44
C ILE A 191 7.66 6.68 -6.13
N TRP A 192 8.99 6.62 -6.17
CA TRP A 192 9.82 6.65 -4.98
C TRP A 192 9.61 7.95 -4.19
N ARG A 193 9.64 9.10 -4.85
CA ARG A 193 9.36 10.41 -4.24
C ARG A 193 7.95 10.49 -3.67
N TYR A 194 6.97 9.94 -4.39
CA TYR A 194 5.59 9.93 -3.93
C TYR A 194 5.45 9.19 -2.60
N PHE A 195 5.99 7.98 -2.47
CA PHE A 195 5.85 7.22 -1.23
C PHE A 195 6.72 7.76 -0.09
N THR A 196 7.96 8.14 -0.36
CA THR A 196 8.89 8.57 0.69
C THR A 196 8.64 10.00 1.17
N SER A 197 8.32 10.92 0.28
CA SER A 197 8.24 12.34 0.61
C SER A 197 6.80 12.87 0.73
N TYR A 198 5.86 12.32 -0.02
CA TYR A 198 4.47 12.77 0.02
C TYR A 198 3.60 11.82 0.85
N TRP A 199 3.49 10.54 0.47
CA TRP A 199 2.61 9.58 1.14
C TRP A 199 2.90 9.47 2.63
N ASN A 200 4.15 9.19 3.00
CA ASN A 200 4.51 8.97 4.38
C ASN A 200 4.48 10.24 5.25
N ILE A 201 4.82 11.40 4.66
CA ILE A 201 5.14 12.61 5.44
C ILE A 201 4.07 13.70 5.32
N ARG A 202 3.38 13.80 4.18
CA ARG A 202 2.49 14.94 3.89
C ARG A 202 1.05 14.55 3.61
N ARG A 203 0.82 13.34 3.12
CA ARG A 203 -0.49 12.92 2.71
C ARG A 203 -1.45 12.81 3.89
N ILE A 204 -2.51 13.59 3.85
CA ILE A 204 -3.60 13.52 4.84
C ILE A 204 -4.36 12.20 4.68
N CYS A 205 -4.49 11.47 5.78
CA CYS A 205 -5.14 10.18 5.81
C CYS A 205 -6.36 10.19 6.74
N SER A 206 -7.55 9.98 6.20
CA SER A 206 -8.80 9.99 7.00
C SER A 206 -8.78 8.93 8.10
N THR A 207 -8.23 7.74 7.83
CA THR A 207 -8.06 6.68 8.83
C THR A 207 -7.11 7.05 9.97
N ASN A 208 -6.29 8.07 9.80
CA ASN A 208 -5.38 8.62 10.79
C ASN A 208 -5.92 9.93 11.41
N ARG A 209 -7.23 10.15 11.37
CA ARG A 209 -7.87 11.39 11.85
C ARG A 209 -7.29 12.66 11.19
N GLY A 210 -6.96 12.57 9.90
CA GLY A 210 -6.38 13.68 9.14
C GLY A 210 -4.87 13.85 9.29
N LEU A 211 -4.17 12.96 9.96
CA LEU A 211 -2.72 13.01 10.09
C LEU A 211 -2.01 12.24 8.96
N PRO A 212 -0.85 12.72 8.50
CA PRO A 212 0.05 11.92 7.70
C PRO A 212 0.53 10.67 8.44
N PRO A 213 0.85 9.55 7.73
CA PRO A 213 1.27 8.30 8.33
C PRO A 213 2.38 8.45 9.39
N MET A 214 3.49 9.08 9.04
CA MET A 214 4.63 9.22 9.96
C MET A 214 4.37 10.16 11.12
N ILE A 215 3.46 11.13 10.97
CA ILE A 215 3.07 12.01 12.09
C ILE A 215 2.27 11.22 13.13
N LYS A 216 1.32 10.37 12.68
CA LYS A 216 0.60 9.47 13.59
C LYS A 216 1.55 8.54 14.34
N ARG A 217 2.55 7.97 13.64
CA ARG A 217 3.57 7.10 14.24
C ARG A 217 4.41 7.84 15.28
N GLN A 218 4.84 9.06 14.98
CA GLN A 218 5.61 9.88 15.91
C GLN A 218 4.80 10.22 17.18
N GLN A 219 3.53 10.57 17.04
CA GLN A 219 2.65 10.83 18.17
C GLN A 219 2.47 9.59 19.06
N TYR A 220 2.33 8.40 18.45
CA TYR A 220 2.26 7.15 19.21
C TYR A 220 3.53 6.94 20.06
N TYR A 221 4.71 7.07 19.48
CA TYR A 221 5.95 6.89 20.24
C TYR A 221 6.21 8.01 21.27
N ALA A 222 5.72 9.21 21.02
CA ALA A 222 5.79 10.29 22.00
C ALA A 222 4.92 9.96 23.22
N SER A 223 3.67 9.51 23.03
CA SER A 223 2.78 9.15 24.13
C SER A 223 3.31 8.00 25.00
N LEU A 224 4.03 7.05 24.42
CA LEU A 224 4.68 5.98 25.20
C LEU A 224 5.79 6.50 26.10
N LYS A 225 6.53 7.54 25.66
CA LYS A 225 7.60 8.14 26.47
C LYS A 225 7.06 8.99 27.61
N GLU A 226 5.88 9.60 27.43
CA GLU A 226 5.22 10.37 28.50
C GLU A 226 4.56 9.47 29.54
N ALA A 227 4.23 8.22 29.19
CA ALA A 227 3.61 7.25 30.09
C ALA A 227 4.63 6.38 30.87
N ALA A 228 5.91 6.44 30.54
CA ALA A 228 7.00 5.68 31.16
C ALA A 228 7.78 6.51 32.17
#